data_5f0d4784f39bcb0a2272993fef5e9fef
#
_entry.id   5f0d4784f39bcb0a2272993fef5e9fef
#
_cell.length_a   1.000
_cell.length_b   1.000
_cell.length_c   1.000
_cell.angle_alpha   90.00
_cell.angle_beta   90.00
_cell.angle_gamma   90.00
#
_symmetry.space_group_name_H-M   'P 1'
#
loop_
_entity.id
_entity.type
_entity.pdbx_description
1 polymer ?
#
loop_
_entity_poly.entity_id
_entity_poly.type
_entity_poly.pdbx_seq_one_letter_code
_entity_poly.pdbx_strand_id
1 'polypeptide(L)'
;MTAKPHLPVVPIEDVPASLPTNTSKKHRPIVLVVDDESAIADTLAEILTLSGYAAMPAYDGEEALETALLMPPELLITDVMLPGMSGIELAISIRRIFPDCKVLLFSGQAATSDLLASAKRAGHQFTLLTKPVYPTDLLKRVSESLEVSQPAHRS
;
A
#
# COMPACT_ATOMS: atom_id res chain seq x y z
N MET A 1 -3.28 45.01 -22.10
CA MET A 1 -3.43 44.59 -22.06
C MET A 1 -3.48 43.65 -21.90
N THR A 2 -3.42 43.37 -21.81
CA THR A 2 -3.58 42.75 -21.78
C THR A 2 -3.75 41.71 -21.62
N ALA A 3 -3.68 41.40 -21.71
CA ALA A 3 -3.99 40.57 -21.61
C ALA A 3 -4.01 39.63 -21.12
N LYS A 4 -3.97 39.27 -21.03
CA LYS A 4 -4.17 38.42 -20.63
C LYS A 4 -4.44 37.49 -20.70
N PRO A 5 -4.27 37.21 -20.80
CA PRO A 5 -4.53 36.32 -20.96
C PRO A 5 -5.00 35.42 -20.47
N HIS A 6 -5.36 35.16 -20.45
CA HIS A 6 -5.95 34.41 -20.00
C HIS A 6 -5.94 33.33 -20.30
N LEU A 7 -5.73 32.91 -20.43
CA LEU A 7 -5.82 32.00 -20.67
C LEU A 7 -6.43 31.22 -20.58
N PRO A 8 -6.58 31.05 -20.58
CA PRO A 8 -7.14 30.37 -20.64
C PRO A 8 -7.74 29.71 -20.08
N VAL A 9 -8.13 29.86 -20.11
CA VAL A 9 -8.83 29.34 -19.49
C VAL A 9 -9.46 28.46 -20.05
N VAL A 10 -9.09 27.56 -20.10
CA VAL A 10 -9.71 26.72 -20.62
C VAL A 10 -10.76 26.45 -19.96
N PRO A 11 -11.65 26.46 -20.49
CA PRO A 11 -12.83 26.35 -19.87
C PRO A 11 -12.92 25.07 -19.19
N ILE A 12 -13.19 25.15 -18.01
CA ILE A 12 -13.42 24.01 -17.29
C ILE A 12 -14.59 23.28 -17.81
N GLU A 13 -15.50 23.95 -18.38
CA GLU A 13 -16.65 23.28 -18.87
C GLU A 13 -16.35 22.48 -20.09
N ASP A 14 -15.21 22.68 -20.68
CA ASP A 14 -14.85 21.86 -21.78
C ASP A 14 -14.28 20.56 -21.34
N VAL A 15 -13.97 20.43 -20.10
CA VAL A 15 -13.51 19.20 -19.62
C VAL A 15 -14.69 18.30 -19.55
N PRO A 16 -14.65 17.19 -20.19
CA PRO A 16 -15.82 16.33 -20.21
C PRO A 16 -16.20 15.91 -18.82
N ALA A 17 -17.39 16.21 -18.52
CA ALA A 17 -17.86 15.83 -17.24
C ALA A 17 -17.84 14.33 -17.09
N SER A 18 -17.91 13.65 -18.16
CA SER A 18 -17.96 12.22 -18.06
C SER A 18 -16.68 11.65 -17.55
N LEU A 19 -15.56 12.27 -17.85
CA LEU A 19 -14.35 11.74 -17.37
C LEU A 19 -14.26 11.75 -15.91
N PRO A 20 -14.47 12.84 -15.29
CA PRO A 20 -14.34 12.89 -13.85
C PRO A 20 -15.25 11.93 -13.15
N THR A 21 -16.39 11.72 -13.69
CA THR A 21 -17.29 10.84 -13.03
C THR A 21 -16.76 9.48 -12.92
N ASN A 22 -16.25 8.98 -14.01
CA ASN A 22 -15.75 7.66 -13.98
C ASN A 22 -14.53 7.56 -13.15
N THR A 23 -13.70 8.55 -13.25
CA THR A 23 -12.51 8.47 -12.49
C THR A 23 -12.77 8.49 -11.04
N SER A 24 -13.72 9.22 -10.60
CA SER A 24 -13.95 9.30 -9.19
C SER A 24 -14.37 7.96 -8.63
N LYS A 25 -14.96 7.13 -9.45
CA LYS A 25 -15.31 5.86 -8.96
C LYS A 25 -14.17 4.94 -8.96
N LYS A 26 -13.11 5.31 -9.62
CA LYS A 26 -12.01 4.43 -9.72
C LYS A 26 -10.98 4.80 -8.74
N HIS A 27 -11.34 4.95 -7.51
CA HIS A 27 -10.37 5.15 -6.47
C HIS A 27 -9.36 4.02 -6.54
N ARG A 28 -8.10 4.36 -6.61
CA ARG A 28 -7.04 3.37 -6.65
C ARG A 28 -6.35 3.37 -5.31
N PRO A 29 -6.64 2.39 -4.47
CA PRO A 29 -6.01 2.37 -3.16
C PRO A 29 -4.49 2.34 -3.27
N ILE A 30 -3.85 3.11 -2.42
CA ILE A 30 -2.40 3.22 -2.43
C ILE A 30 -1.83 2.08 -1.62
N VAL A 31 -0.97 1.30 -2.24
CA VAL A 31 -0.36 0.14 -1.63
C VAL A 31 1.15 0.28 -1.68
N LEU A 32 1.78 0.20 -0.53
CA LEU A 32 3.24 0.28 -0.46
C LEU A 32 3.78 -1.14 -0.32
N VAL A 33 4.65 -1.54 -1.23
CA VAL A 33 5.19 -2.89 -1.26
C VAL A 33 6.68 -2.85 -0.96
N VAL A 34 7.09 -3.53 0.09
CA VAL A 34 8.47 -3.42 0.58
C VAL A 34 9.16 -4.77 0.59
N ASP A 35 10.25 -4.87 -0.13
CA ASP A 35 11.07 -6.07 -0.15
C ASP A 35 12.47 -5.65 -0.59
N ASP A 36 13.51 -6.13 0.10
CA ASP A 36 14.85 -5.74 -0.27
C ASP A 36 15.32 -6.40 -1.57
N GLU A 37 14.62 -7.44 -2.02
CA GLU A 37 14.86 -7.95 -3.36
C GLU A 37 14.01 -7.14 -4.32
N SER A 38 14.67 -6.25 -5.04
CA SER A 38 13.92 -5.32 -5.87
C SER A 38 13.07 -6.02 -6.92
N ALA A 39 13.53 -7.16 -7.42
CA ALA A 39 12.73 -7.89 -8.41
C ALA A 39 11.39 -8.31 -7.81
N ILE A 40 11.37 -8.68 -6.55
CA ILE A 40 10.13 -9.08 -5.90
C ILE A 40 9.24 -7.88 -5.67
N ALA A 41 9.78 -6.82 -5.09
CA ALA A 41 8.98 -5.63 -4.83
C ALA A 41 8.39 -5.07 -6.12
N ASP A 42 9.21 -5.00 -7.16
CA ASP A 42 8.76 -4.44 -8.43
C ASP A 42 7.69 -5.32 -9.06
N THR A 43 7.88 -6.63 -9.02
CA THR A 43 6.92 -7.55 -9.63
C THR A 43 5.57 -7.48 -8.91
N LEU A 44 5.61 -7.47 -7.58
CA LEU A 44 4.36 -7.40 -6.84
C LEU A 44 3.66 -6.06 -7.07
N ALA A 45 4.44 -4.98 -7.11
CA ALA A 45 3.85 -3.67 -7.36
C ALA A 45 3.23 -3.64 -8.75
N GLU A 46 3.87 -4.28 -9.73
CA GLU A 46 3.31 -4.29 -11.07
C GLU A 46 2.02 -5.10 -11.13
N ILE A 47 1.98 -6.25 -10.47
CA ILE A 47 0.75 -7.05 -10.43
C ILE A 47 -0.38 -6.24 -9.84
N LEU A 48 -0.10 -5.53 -8.76
CA LEU A 48 -1.13 -4.74 -8.11
C LEU A 48 -1.57 -3.57 -8.98
N THR A 49 -0.62 -2.92 -9.63
CA THR A 49 -0.96 -1.81 -10.51
C THR A 49 -1.86 -2.27 -11.65
N LEU A 50 -1.56 -3.41 -12.22
CA LEU A 50 -2.39 -3.94 -13.29
C LEU A 50 -3.76 -4.36 -12.79
N SER A 51 -3.90 -4.57 -11.50
CA SER A 51 -5.16 -4.98 -10.92
C SER A 51 -5.96 -3.83 -10.33
N GLY A 52 -5.52 -2.60 -10.56
CA GLY A 52 -6.32 -1.45 -10.18
C GLY A 52 -5.86 -0.68 -8.95
N TYR A 53 -4.72 -1.02 -8.40
CA TYR A 53 -4.19 -0.34 -7.22
C TYR A 53 -3.10 0.64 -7.63
N ALA A 54 -2.86 1.63 -6.78
CA ALA A 54 -1.73 2.54 -6.98
C ALA A 54 -0.60 1.99 -6.11
N ALA A 55 0.20 1.12 -6.69
CA ALA A 55 1.22 0.41 -5.93
C ALA A 55 2.59 1.05 -6.11
N MET A 56 3.33 1.15 -5.01
CA MET A 56 4.64 1.76 -5.01
C MET A 56 5.61 0.79 -4.35
N PRO A 57 6.74 0.48 -4.99
CA PRO A 57 7.72 -0.38 -4.34
C PRO A 57 8.69 0.43 -3.49
N ALA A 58 9.22 -0.19 -2.46
CA ALA A 58 10.33 0.35 -1.69
C ALA A 58 11.20 -0.83 -1.32
N TYR A 59 12.48 -0.56 -1.08
CA TYR A 59 13.44 -1.66 -0.97
C TYR A 59 14.07 -1.78 0.40
N ASP A 60 13.72 -0.87 1.30
CA ASP A 60 14.11 -1.01 2.71
C ASP A 60 13.15 -0.19 3.55
N GLY A 61 13.29 -0.33 4.86
CA GLY A 61 12.34 0.31 5.78
C GLY A 61 12.40 1.82 5.77
N GLU A 62 13.59 2.37 5.64
CA GLU A 62 13.72 3.83 5.61
C GLU A 62 13.07 4.42 4.38
N GLU A 63 13.33 3.82 3.23
CA GLU A 63 12.72 4.28 2.00
C GLU A 63 11.20 4.15 2.09
N ALA A 64 10.74 3.07 2.68
CA ALA A 64 9.30 2.85 2.82
C ALA A 64 8.67 3.94 3.69
N LEU A 65 9.33 4.32 4.77
CA LEU A 65 8.79 5.37 5.62
C LEU A 65 8.76 6.71 4.89
N GLU A 66 9.81 7.01 4.15
CA GLU A 66 9.84 8.25 3.38
C GLU A 66 8.72 8.28 2.34
N THR A 67 8.54 7.17 1.66
CA THR A 67 7.49 7.08 0.65
C THR A 67 6.12 7.23 1.29
N ALA A 68 5.92 6.60 2.44
CA ALA A 68 4.62 6.67 3.12
C ALA A 68 4.31 8.09 3.57
N LEU A 69 5.31 8.84 3.97
CA LEU A 69 5.06 10.22 4.39
C LEU A 69 4.65 11.09 3.21
N LEU A 70 5.15 10.79 2.02
CA LEU A 70 4.78 11.54 0.83
C LEU A 70 3.45 11.07 0.28
N MET A 71 3.18 9.79 0.34
CA MET A 71 1.93 9.23 -0.17
C MET A 71 1.43 8.20 0.81
N PRO A 72 0.61 8.61 1.77
CA PRO A 72 0.15 7.71 2.83
C PRO A 72 -0.56 6.48 2.26
N PRO A 73 -0.09 5.30 2.58
CA PRO A 73 -0.68 4.10 2.01
C PRO A 73 -1.91 3.65 2.78
N GLU A 74 -2.82 3.03 2.05
CA GLU A 74 -3.97 2.39 2.68
C GLU A 74 -3.61 0.97 3.07
N LEU A 75 -2.58 0.41 2.44
CA LEU A 75 -2.12 -0.93 2.75
C LEU A 75 -0.62 -0.98 2.63
N LEU A 76 0.02 -1.60 3.60
CA LEU A 76 1.44 -1.87 3.55
C LEU A 76 1.62 -3.38 3.39
N ILE A 77 2.40 -3.78 2.41
CA ILE A 77 2.79 -5.17 2.23
C ILE A 77 4.30 -5.19 2.38
N THR A 78 4.81 -5.94 3.34
CA THR A 78 6.25 -5.92 3.57
C THR A 78 6.77 -7.31 3.92
N ASP A 79 7.98 -7.58 3.43
CA ASP A 79 8.74 -8.74 3.88
C ASP A 79 9.07 -8.50 5.35
N VAL A 80 9.04 -9.55 6.14
CA VAL A 80 9.42 -9.45 7.54
C VAL A 80 10.93 -9.21 7.68
N MET A 81 11.71 -9.85 6.82
CA MET A 81 13.17 -9.74 6.94
C MET A 81 13.68 -8.69 5.98
N LEU A 82 14.00 -7.53 6.51
CA LEU A 82 14.57 -6.43 5.76
C LEU A 82 15.89 -6.02 6.41
N PRO A 83 16.81 -5.45 5.64
CA PRO A 83 18.05 -4.97 6.24
C PRO A 83 17.75 -3.75 7.12
N GLY A 84 18.43 -3.67 8.21
CA GLY A 84 18.29 -2.58 9.15
C GLY A 84 17.07 -2.78 10.02
N MET A 85 15.97 -2.26 9.59
CA MET A 85 14.70 -2.37 10.33
C MET A 85 13.93 -3.58 9.81
N SER A 86 13.32 -4.36 10.68
CA SER A 86 12.52 -5.49 10.22
C SER A 86 11.20 -4.97 9.66
N GLY A 87 10.54 -5.82 8.87
CA GLY A 87 9.22 -5.45 8.35
C GLY A 87 8.19 -5.25 9.45
N ILE A 88 8.35 -5.96 10.56
CA ILE A 88 7.43 -5.78 11.68
C ILE A 88 7.65 -4.42 12.33
N GLU A 89 8.90 -4.01 12.50
CA GLU A 89 9.19 -2.68 13.02
C GLU A 89 8.65 -1.62 12.09
N LEU A 90 8.80 -1.83 10.80
CA LEU A 90 8.25 -0.91 9.82
C LEU A 90 6.74 -0.81 9.95
N ALA A 91 6.07 -1.95 10.07
CA ALA A 91 4.62 -1.98 10.19
C ALA A 91 4.13 -1.24 11.42
N ILE A 92 4.83 -1.41 12.51
CA ILE A 92 4.47 -0.72 13.75
C ILE A 92 4.66 0.78 13.58
N SER A 93 5.75 1.19 12.95
CA SER A 93 6.01 2.61 12.71
C SER A 93 4.94 3.21 11.80
N ILE A 94 4.59 2.51 10.75
CA ILE A 94 3.56 2.98 9.82
C ILE A 94 2.23 3.14 10.54
N ARG A 95 1.86 2.19 11.38
CA ARG A 95 0.59 2.28 12.08
C ARG A 95 0.56 3.38 13.12
N ARG A 96 1.70 3.73 13.66
CA ARG A 96 1.73 4.86 14.57
C ARG A 96 1.42 6.16 13.85
N ILE A 97 1.90 6.29 12.62
CA ILE A 97 1.70 7.50 11.85
C ILE A 97 0.35 7.45 11.14
N PHE A 98 -0.01 6.30 10.62
CA PHE A 98 -1.23 6.11 9.84
C PHE A 98 -2.04 4.98 10.45
N PRO A 99 -2.82 5.25 11.49
CA PRO A 99 -3.48 4.16 12.22
C PRO A 99 -4.44 3.32 11.40
N ASP A 100 -4.94 3.88 10.31
CA ASP A 100 -5.88 3.13 9.48
C ASP A 100 -5.22 2.29 8.41
N CYS A 101 -3.91 2.36 8.29
CA CYS A 101 -3.21 1.59 7.29
C CYS A 101 -3.28 0.11 7.63
N LYS A 102 -3.69 -0.71 6.68
CA LYS A 102 -3.72 -2.15 6.88
C LYS A 102 -2.34 -2.71 6.58
N VAL A 103 -2.04 -3.87 7.11
CA VAL A 103 -0.72 -4.46 6.96
C VAL A 103 -0.82 -5.93 6.59
N LEU A 104 -0.07 -6.32 5.57
CA LEU A 104 0.16 -7.70 5.23
C LEU A 104 1.66 -7.95 5.29
N LEU A 105 2.05 -8.99 6.00
CA LEU A 105 3.46 -9.37 6.06
C LEU A 105 3.66 -10.63 5.24
N PHE A 106 4.83 -10.77 4.62
CA PHE A 106 5.12 -12.06 4.01
C PHE A 106 6.53 -12.48 4.36
N SER A 107 6.74 -13.78 4.40
CA SER A 107 8.01 -14.32 4.81
C SER A 107 8.10 -15.79 4.48
N GLY A 108 9.30 -16.23 4.17
CA GLY A 108 9.57 -17.64 3.99
C GLY A 108 10.39 -18.21 5.14
N GLN A 109 10.59 -17.40 6.17
CA GLN A 109 11.48 -17.79 7.25
C GLN A 109 10.71 -18.28 8.45
N ALA A 110 11.10 -19.44 8.95
CA ALA A 110 10.46 -19.95 10.15
C ALA A 110 10.75 -19.07 11.36
N ALA A 111 11.91 -18.45 11.37
CA ALA A 111 12.28 -17.61 12.50
C ALA A 111 11.35 -16.42 12.69
N THR A 112 10.57 -16.12 11.67
CA THR A 112 9.62 -15.03 11.75
C THR A 112 8.62 -15.21 12.89
N SER A 113 8.36 -16.43 13.28
CA SER A 113 7.35 -16.66 14.31
C SER A 113 7.69 -15.98 15.63
N ASP A 114 8.97 -15.87 15.96
CA ASP A 114 9.34 -15.20 17.22
C ASP A 114 9.06 -13.71 17.14
N LEU A 115 9.34 -13.11 15.99
CA LEU A 115 9.06 -11.70 15.80
C LEU A 115 7.57 -11.41 15.84
N LEU A 116 6.78 -12.28 15.23
CA LEU A 116 5.34 -12.11 15.26
C LEU A 116 4.77 -12.29 16.66
N ALA A 117 5.29 -13.26 17.42
CA ALA A 117 4.83 -13.47 18.77
C ALA A 117 5.15 -12.27 19.65
N SER A 118 6.33 -11.70 19.45
CA SER A 118 6.74 -10.53 20.19
C SER A 118 5.84 -9.34 19.88
N ALA A 119 5.52 -9.14 18.61
CA ALA A 119 4.64 -8.06 18.22
C ALA A 119 3.25 -8.24 18.79
N LYS A 120 2.77 -9.47 18.80
CA LYS A 120 1.45 -9.74 19.31
C LYS A 120 1.37 -9.47 20.80
N ARG A 121 2.42 -9.83 21.55
CA ARG A 121 2.44 -9.54 22.97
C ARG A 121 2.42 -8.04 23.24
N ALA A 122 2.95 -7.26 22.30
CA ALA A 122 2.93 -5.80 22.41
C ALA A 122 1.66 -5.18 21.88
N GLY A 123 0.70 -5.99 21.49
CA GLY A 123 -0.59 -5.48 21.04
C GLY A 123 -0.75 -5.34 19.53
N HIS A 124 0.17 -5.89 18.76
CA HIS A 124 0.11 -5.76 17.32
C HIS A 124 -0.15 -7.12 16.67
N GLN A 125 -1.23 -7.21 15.94
CA GLN A 125 -1.54 -8.41 15.19
C GLN A 125 -1.49 -8.11 13.72
N PHE A 126 -0.82 -8.98 12.97
CA PHE A 126 -0.66 -8.78 11.55
C PHE A 126 -1.02 -10.06 10.81
N THR A 127 -1.51 -9.89 9.59
CA THR A 127 -1.79 -11.02 8.72
C THR A 127 -0.51 -11.40 8.00
N LEU A 128 -0.22 -12.68 7.97
CA LEU A 128 1.01 -13.18 7.37
C LEU A 128 0.69 -14.02 6.14
N LEU A 129 1.43 -13.78 5.07
CA LEU A 129 1.43 -14.62 3.89
C LEU A 129 2.76 -15.34 3.83
N THR A 130 2.74 -16.59 3.43
CA THR A 130 3.95 -17.38 3.33
C THR A 130 4.49 -17.31 1.91
N LYS A 131 5.78 -17.11 1.77
CA LYS A 131 6.42 -17.16 0.46
C LYS A 131 6.52 -18.60 0.00
N PRO A 132 6.40 -18.86 -1.28
CA PRO A 132 6.22 -17.89 -2.35
C PRO A 132 4.78 -17.40 -2.41
N VAL A 133 4.62 -16.14 -2.78
CA VAL A 133 3.30 -15.54 -2.83
C VAL A 133 2.82 -15.58 -4.26
N TYR A 134 1.74 -16.28 -4.50
CA TYR A 134 1.20 -16.37 -5.84
C TYR A 134 0.26 -15.20 -6.11
N PRO A 135 0.23 -14.71 -7.36
CA PRO A 135 -0.57 -13.52 -7.66
C PRO A 135 -2.02 -13.62 -7.24
N THR A 136 -2.66 -14.77 -7.43
CA THR A 136 -4.06 -14.89 -7.05
C THR A 136 -4.25 -14.79 -5.56
N ASP A 137 -3.33 -15.37 -4.79
CA ASP A 137 -3.42 -15.29 -3.33
C ASP A 137 -3.16 -13.88 -2.85
N LEU A 138 -2.19 -13.23 -3.45
CA LEU A 138 -1.87 -11.86 -3.09
C LEU A 138 -3.08 -10.96 -3.34
N LEU A 139 -3.66 -11.05 -4.53
CA LEU A 139 -4.78 -10.18 -4.87
C LEU A 139 -5.97 -10.43 -3.99
N LYS A 140 -6.20 -11.69 -3.63
CA LYS A 140 -7.30 -12.00 -2.75
C LYS A 140 -7.08 -11.39 -1.38
N ARG A 141 -5.87 -11.53 -0.83
CA ARG A 141 -5.60 -10.98 0.49
C ARG A 141 -5.62 -9.47 0.50
N VAL A 142 -5.15 -8.86 -0.58
CA VAL A 142 -5.18 -7.40 -0.67
C VAL A 142 -6.62 -6.92 -0.69
N SER A 143 -7.44 -7.55 -1.50
CA SER A 143 -8.84 -7.18 -1.58
C SER A 143 -9.53 -7.34 -0.24
N GLU A 144 -9.30 -8.45 0.43
CA GLU A 144 -9.91 -8.70 1.73
C GLU A 144 -9.46 -7.68 2.76
N SER A 145 -8.18 -7.34 2.75
CA SER A 145 -7.66 -6.36 3.71
C SER A 145 -8.30 -5.00 3.54
N LEU A 146 -8.47 -4.59 2.30
CA LEU A 146 -9.03 -3.28 2.02
C LEU A 146 -10.52 -3.25 2.21
N GLU A 147 -11.20 -4.34 1.98
CA GLU A 147 -12.63 -4.40 2.24
C GLU A 147 -12.95 -4.21 3.71
N VAL A 148 -12.11 -4.79 4.55
CA VAL A 148 -12.34 -4.66 5.98
C VAL A 148 -12.27 -3.22 6.43
N SER A 149 -11.56 -2.39 5.69
CA SER A 149 -11.43 -1.00 6.09
C SER A 149 -12.60 -0.14 5.67
N GLN A 150 -13.63 -0.73 5.07
CA GLN A 150 -14.79 0.02 4.64
C GLN A 150 -16.03 -0.46 5.33
N PRO A 151 -16.12 -0.29 6.58
CA PRO A 151 -17.25 -0.83 7.30
C PRO A 151 -18.51 -0.08 7.03
N ALA A 152 -18.39 1.12 6.71
CA ALA A 152 -19.54 1.91 6.66
C ALA A 152 -20.49 1.53 5.64
N HIS A 153 -20.02 0.95 4.60
CA HIS A 153 -21.00 0.79 3.63
C HIS A 153 -21.83 -0.32 3.85
N ARG A 154 -21.77 -0.83 4.85
CA ARG A 154 -22.59 -1.75 5.00
C ARG A 154 -23.74 -1.30 5.29
N SER A 155 -24.06 -0.92 5.39
CA SER A 155 -25.23 -0.48 5.72
C SER A 155 -26.09 -0.79 5.29
#